data_1788a11f2f6fb1ff2596b8c39b9085c7
#
_entry.id   1788a11f2f6fb1ff2596b8c39b9085c7
#
_cell.length_a   1.000
_cell.length_b   1.000
_cell.length_c   1.000
_cell.angle_alpha   90.00
_cell.angle_beta   90.00
_cell.angle_gamma   90.00
#
_symmetry.space_group_name_H-M   'P 1'
#
loop_
_entity.id
_entity.type
_entity.pdbx_description
1 polymer ?
#
loop_
_entity_poly.entity_id
_entity_poly.type
_entity_poly.pdbx_seq_one_letter_code
_entity_poly.pdbx_strand_id
1 'polypeptide(L)'
;MERKVRVRFAPSPTGALHIGGVRTALFNYLFARQHGGDMLLRIEDTDSTRFVPGAEEYITESLAWLGIEIDEGICQDAPNGKGDHGPYRQSERREIYHKYVDQLLASGNAYIAFDTPEQLEAKRAEIANFQYDARTREQMCNSLTLSKEEVEARIAAGEKYVVRFKVEPNIDVHVHDLIRGEVVINSNILDDKVLYKSADDLPTYHLANIVDDHLMEISHVIRGEEWLPSAPLHVLLYKAFGWEETMPEFAHLPLLLKPDGNGKLSKRDGDRLGFPVFPLEFHNQKDGSVSSGYREEGYYPEAVINFLALLGWHATGDQEMYTMQELIDQFSLERVSKSGAKFDYEKGKWFNHQYLQLKSNEELAEQFMPILDTKLSTLNFQLSYTSSASDRSSKGEIRTFNSQPSLETVAQVIGLTKDRVNFVSELWEQVNFFFVAPEEYDEKSLKKRWKEDSPKHMTEMLALLEAHEDWSAEGLDNLIMPWIAEKEYGVGIVMNAFRICLVGAARGPHIWNITDVLGKEETLRRVRTALEKLA
;
A
#
# COMPACT_ATOMS: atom_id res chain seq x y z
N MET A 1 -19.77 -4.04 -33.79
CA MET A 1 -18.48 -4.45 -33.19
C MET A 1 -18.59 -4.11 -31.72
N GLU A 2 -18.19 -5.00 -30.85
CA GLU A 2 -18.15 -4.74 -29.42
C GLU A 2 -17.15 -3.61 -29.14
N ARG A 3 -17.50 -2.64 -28.28
CA ARG A 3 -16.64 -1.51 -27.94
C ARG A 3 -15.40 -2.03 -27.20
N LYS A 4 -14.19 -1.61 -27.58
CA LYS A 4 -12.96 -1.97 -26.86
C LYS A 4 -13.08 -1.57 -25.40
N VAL A 5 -12.68 -2.44 -24.49
CA VAL A 5 -12.63 -2.11 -23.05
C VAL A 5 -11.57 -1.04 -22.83
N ARG A 6 -11.97 0.09 -22.28
CA ARG A 6 -11.11 1.19 -21.86
C ARG A 6 -11.54 1.66 -20.48
N VAL A 7 -10.64 1.59 -19.54
CA VAL A 7 -10.86 2.01 -18.16
C VAL A 7 -9.88 3.10 -17.77
N ARG A 8 -10.14 3.76 -16.65
CA ARG A 8 -9.23 4.79 -16.17
C ARG A 8 -9.12 4.79 -14.65
N PHE A 9 -7.91 5.05 -14.17
CA PHE A 9 -7.68 5.59 -12.85
C PHE A 9 -7.52 7.11 -12.96
N ALA A 10 -8.28 7.86 -12.16
CA ALA A 10 -8.37 9.31 -12.30
C ALA A 10 -8.22 10.00 -10.93
N PRO A 11 -7.01 9.95 -10.34
CA PRO A 11 -6.75 10.52 -9.02
C PRO A 11 -6.57 12.04 -9.07
N SER A 12 -6.97 12.72 -7.99
CA SER A 12 -6.57 14.11 -7.75
C SER A 12 -5.23 14.14 -7.00
N PRO A 13 -4.25 14.99 -7.41
CA PRO A 13 -2.92 15.07 -6.81
C PRO A 13 -2.93 15.88 -5.50
N THR A 14 -3.65 15.40 -4.50
CA THR A 14 -3.91 16.07 -3.20
C THR A 14 -3.09 15.49 -2.05
N GLY A 15 -2.00 14.79 -2.35
CA GLY A 15 -1.08 14.13 -1.43
C GLY A 15 -0.89 12.64 -1.73
N ALA A 16 -0.33 11.89 -0.79
CA ALA A 16 -0.05 10.47 -0.96
C ALA A 16 -1.26 9.66 -1.41
N LEU A 17 -1.04 8.73 -2.33
CA LEU A 17 -2.07 7.80 -2.82
C LEU A 17 -2.37 6.76 -1.74
N HIS A 18 -3.58 6.77 -1.22
CA HIS A 18 -4.04 5.79 -0.24
C HIS A 18 -4.26 4.40 -0.88
N ILE A 19 -4.02 3.32 -0.15
CA ILE A 19 -4.20 1.93 -0.64
C ILE A 19 -5.62 1.65 -1.17
N GLY A 20 -6.63 2.38 -0.72
CA GLY A 20 -7.98 2.33 -1.30
C GLY A 20 -8.01 2.80 -2.76
N GLY A 21 -7.24 3.85 -3.09
CA GLY A 21 -7.02 4.30 -4.46
C GLY A 21 -6.20 3.29 -5.27
N VAL A 22 -5.15 2.72 -4.66
CA VAL A 22 -4.34 1.65 -5.28
C VAL A 22 -5.22 0.45 -5.64
N ARG A 23 -6.10 -0.01 -4.73
CA ARG A 23 -7.04 -1.10 -5.02
C ARG A 23 -7.98 -0.75 -6.19
N THR A 24 -8.45 0.49 -6.26
CA THR A 24 -9.26 0.94 -7.39
C THR A 24 -8.47 0.89 -8.70
N ALA A 25 -7.22 1.34 -8.70
CA ALA A 25 -6.34 1.23 -9.87
C ALA A 25 -6.09 -0.24 -10.26
N LEU A 26 -5.81 -1.10 -9.28
CA LEU A 26 -5.61 -2.53 -9.50
C LEU A 26 -6.83 -3.19 -10.14
N PHE A 27 -8.06 -2.93 -9.65
CA PHE A 27 -9.27 -3.54 -10.20
C PHE A 27 -9.56 -3.05 -11.63
N ASN A 28 -9.30 -1.77 -11.94
CA ASN A 28 -9.32 -1.27 -13.30
C ASN A 28 -8.29 -2.00 -14.18
N TYR A 29 -7.06 -2.15 -13.71
CA TYR A 29 -5.98 -2.82 -14.43
C TYR A 29 -6.31 -4.30 -14.72
N LEU A 30 -6.74 -5.06 -13.70
CA LEU A 30 -7.12 -6.46 -13.86
C LEU A 30 -8.26 -6.63 -14.87
N PHE A 31 -9.28 -5.79 -14.78
CA PHE A 31 -10.40 -5.80 -15.71
C PHE A 31 -9.98 -5.47 -17.15
N ALA A 32 -9.16 -4.44 -17.33
CA ALA A 32 -8.64 -4.08 -18.65
C ALA A 32 -7.83 -5.23 -19.26
N ARG A 33 -6.86 -5.76 -18.52
CA ARG A 33 -5.99 -6.83 -19.01
C ARG A 33 -6.74 -8.12 -19.35
N GLN A 34 -7.72 -8.49 -18.53
CA GLN A 34 -8.55 -9.68 -18.80
C GLN A 34 -9.31 -9.56 -20.11
N HIS A 35 -9.76 -8.36 -20.48
CA HIS A 35 -10.53 -8.11 -21.69
C HIS A 35 -9.69 -7.61 -22.87
N GLY A 36 -8.35 -7.65 -22.78
CA GLY A 36 -7.46 -7.11 -23.82
C GLY A 36 -7.66 -5.60 -24.07
N GLY A 37 -8.07 -4.88 -23.05
CA GLY A 37 -8.38 -3.45 -23.08
C GLY A 37 -7.23 -2.57 -22.62
N ASP A 38 -7.49 -1.26 -22.54
CA ASP A 38 -6.50 -0.24 -22.16
C ASP A 38 -6.79 0.31 -20.75
N MET A 39 -5.71 0.52 -19.98
CA MET A 39 -5.71 1.22 -18.70
C MET A 39 -5.17 2.64 -18.87
N LEU A 40 -5.99 3.65 -18.56
CA LEU A 40 -5.62 5.06 -18.65
C LEU A 40 -5.32 5.63 -17.26
N LEU A 41 -4.37 6.59 -17.21
CA LEU A 41 -4.16 7.46 -16.05
C LEU A 41 -4.42 8.92 -16.42
N ARG A 42 -5.44 9.52 -15.83
CA ARG A 42 -5.79 10.93 -15.95
C ARG A 42 -5.65 11.63 -14.61
N ILE A 43 -5.01 12.80 -14.60
CA ILE A 43 -4.83 13.61 -13.38
C ILE A 43 -5.97 14.63 -13.27
N GLU A 44 -6.74 14.54 -12.17
CA GLU A 44 -7.86 15.44 -11.88
C GLU A 44 -7.41 16.57 -10.96
N ASP A 45 -6.80 17.60 -11.56
CA ASP A 45 -6.13 18.74 -10.90
C ASP A 45 -6.90 20.07 -11.05
N THR A 46 -8.21 20.03 -11.28
CA THR A 46 -9.04 21.24 -11.43
C THR A 46 -9.16 22.08 -10.15
N ASP A 47 -8.87 21.51 -8.98
CA ASP A 47 -8.86 22.21 -7.68
C ASP A 47 -7.43 22.53 -7.25
N SER A 48 -6.92 23.68 -7.69
CA SER A 48 -5.57 24.14 -7.37
C SER A 48 -5.32 24.36 -5.88
N THR A 49 -6.37 24.60 -5.07
CA THR A 49 -6.23 24.86 -3.62
C THR A 49 -5.82 23.59 -2.86
N ARG A 50 -6.14 22.42 -3.40
CA ARG A 50 -5.82 21.13 -2.82
C ARG A 50 -4.59 20.45 -3.41
N PHE A 51 -3.98 21.06 -4.42
CA PHE A 51 -2.78 20.53 -5.05
C PHE A 51 -1.63 20.39 -4.05
N VAL A 52 -0.92 19.27 -4.08
CA VAL A 52 0.28 18.99 -3.28
C VAL A 52 1.45 18.69 -4.21
N PRO A 53 2.53 19.47 -4.17
CA PRO A 53 3.72 19.20 -4.98
C PRO A 53 4.27 17.80 -4.72
N GLY A 54 4.70 17.10 -5.76
CA GLY A 54 5.22 15.72 -5.68
C GLY A 54 4.16 14.64 -5.63
N ALA A 55 2.86 14.99 -5.52
CA ALA A 55 1.79 13.98 -5.43
C ALA A 55 1.56 13.23 -6.74
N GLU A 56 1.79 13.87 -7.89
CA GLU A 56 1.64 13.25 -9.21
C GLU A 56 2.76 12.24 -9.46
N GLU A 57 3.99 12.62 -9.21
CA GLU A 57 5.16 11.74 -9.30
C GLU A 57 5.01 10.55 -8.35
N TYR A 58 4.52 10.80 -7.14
CA TYR A 58 4.23 9.76 -6.17
C TYR A 58 3.19 8.75 -6.69
N ILE A 59 2.13 9.21 -7.35
CA ILE A 59 1.09 8.35 -7.94
C ILE A 59 1.71 7.45 -9.00
N THR A 60 2.48 8.02 -9.93
CA THR A 60 3.06 7.26 -11.04
C THR A 60 4.13 6.27 -10.55
N GLU A 61 4.97 6.65 -9.58
CA GLU A 61 5.95 5.77 -8.95
C GLU A 61 5.27 4.62 -8.19
N SER A 62 4.20 4.92 -7.46
CA SER A 62 3.43 3.90 -6.72
C SER A 62 2.85 2.83 -7.64
N LEU A 63 2.26 3.23 -8.76
CA LEU A 63 1.69 2.31 -9.73
C LEU A 63 2.78 1.48 -10.41
N ALA A 64 3.91 2.10 -10.78
CA ALA A 64 5.05 1.41 -11.38
C ALA A 64 5.67 0.39 -10.41
N TRP A 65 5.88 0.75 -9.14
CA TRP A 65 6.38 -0.18 -8.12
C TRP A 65 5.48 -1.42 -7.96
N LEU A 66 4.16 -1.23 -8.08
CA LEU A 66 3.17 -2.31 -7.97
C LEU A 66 2.97 -3.10 -9.28
N GLY A 67 3.68 -2.76 -10.37
CA GLY A 67 3.52 -3.40 -11.66
C GLY A 67 2.18 -3.12 -12.34
N ILE A 68 1.52 -2.00 -12.00
CA ILE A 68 0.30 -1.53 -12.66
C ILE A 68 0.71 -0.64 -13.83
N GLU A 69 0.73 -1.22 -15.01
CA GLU A 69 1.14 -0.55 -16.25
C GLU A 69 0.02 0.34 -16.80
N ILE A 70 0.39 1.52 -17.28
CA ILE A 70 -0.50 2.49 -17.92
C ILE A 70 -0.26 2.45 -19.43
N ASP A 71 -1.32 2.22 -20.20
CA ASP A 71 -1.25 2.18 -21.66
C ASP A 71 -1.30 3.60 -22.24
N GLU A 72 -2.13 4.47 -21.66
CA GLU A 72 -2.35 5.82 -22.11
C GLU A 72 -2.49 6.78 -20.92
N GLY A 73 -1.95 7.98 -21.03
CA GLY A 73 -1.99 8.98 -19.96
C GLY A 73 -0.63 9.29 -19.35
N ILE A 74 -0.65 9.81 -18.13
CA ILE A 74 0.55 10.16 -17.37
C ILE A 74 1.15 8.89 -16.76
N CYS A 75 2.47 8.67 -16.93
CA CYS A 75 3.16 7.57 -16.29
C CYS A 75 4.65 7.94 -16.07
N GLN A 76 5.38 7.11 -15.35
CA GLN A 76 6.75 7.42 -14.93
C GLN A 76 7.70 7.63 -16.13
N ASP A 77 7.55 6.85 -17.19
CA ASP A 77 8.32 6.95 -18.43
C ASP A 77 7.76 7.99 -19.43
N ALA A 78 6.55 8.50 -19.19
CA ALA A 78 5.92 9.56 -19.98
C ALA A 78 5.22 10.60 -19.07
N PRO A 79 5.97 11.45 -18.37
CA PRO A 79 5.41 12.41 -17.41
C PRO A 79 4.58 13.52 -18.06
N ASN A 80 4.71 13.71 -19.37
CA ASN A 80 3.86 14.61 -20.15
C ASN A 80 2.66 13.91 -20.80
N GLY A 81 2.53 12.62 -20.58
CA GLY A 81 1.49 11.77 -21.13
C GLY A 81 1.86 11.10 -22.45
N LYS A 82 1.28 9.93 -22.70
CA LYS A 82 1.36 9.16 -23.95
C LYS A 82 -0.04 8.77 -24.41
N GLY A 83 -0.23 8.61 -25.71
CA GLY A 83 -1.50 8.24 -26.34
C GLY A 83 -2.17 9.38 -27.10
N ASP A 84 -3.36 9.14 -27.62
CA ASP A 84 -4.00 9.97 -28.64
C ASP A 84 -5.07 10.95 -28.11
N HIS A 85 -5.47 10.83 -26.83
CA HIS A 85 -6.60 11.59 -26.25
C HIS A 85 -6.14 12.71 -25.28
N GLY A 86 -4.83 13.07 -25.30
CA GLY A 86 -4.30 14.14 -24.46
C GLY A 86 -4.91 15.53 -24.68
N PRO A 87 -4.57 16.48 -23.82
CA PRO A 87 -3.80 16.37 -22.58
C PRO A 87 -4.47 15.49 -21.51
N TYR A 88 -3.66 14.94 -20.57
CA TYR A 88 -4.19 14.03 -19.52
C TYR A 88 -4.23 14.67 -18.13
N ARG A 89 -3.89 15.97 -18.03
CA ARG A 89 -4.20 16.82 -16.86
C ARG A 89 -5.40 17.67 -17.17
N GLN A 90 -6.38 17.66 -16.28
CA GLN A 90 -7.62 18.41 -16.50
C GLN A 90 -7.39 19.92 -16.56
N SER A 91 -6.44 20.46 -15.81
CA SER A 91 -6.07 21.87 -15.86
C SER A 91 -5.57 22.34 -17.25
N GLU A 92 -5.10 21.44 -18.11
CA GLU A 92 -4.61 21.70 -19.45
C GLU A 92 -5.70 21.64 -20.53
N ARG A 93 -6.95 21.31 -20.16
CA ARG A 93 -8.07 21.03 -21.08
C ARG A 93 -9.15 22.11 -21.10
N ARG A 94 -8.84 23.33 -20.66
CA ARG A 94 -9.79 24.45 -20.50
C ARG A 94 -10.65 24.73 -21.75
N GLU A 95 -10.03 24.85 -22.91
CA GLU A 95 -10.73 25.15 -24.18
C GLU A 95 -11.70 24.01 -24.56
N ILE A 96 -11.35 22.78 -24.23
CA ILE A 96 -12.23 21.64 -24.44
C ILE A 96 -13.50 21.80 -23.57
N TYR A 97 -13.32 22.11 -22.30
CA TYR A 97 -14.44 22.25 -21.37
C TYR A 97 -15.36 23.43 -21.72
N HIS A 98 -14.81 24.57 -22.15
CA HIS A 98 -15.58 25.73 -22.59
C HIS A 98 -16.59 25.35 -23.68
N LYS A 99 -16.14 24.60 -24.69
CA LYS A 99 -17.02 24.12 -25.76
C LYS A 99 -18.24 23.37 -25.23
N TYR A 100 -18.07 22.52 -24.23
CA TYR A 100 -19.15 21.71 -23.68
C TYR A 100 -19.99 22.47 -22.65
N VAL A 101 -19.44 23.43 -21.94
CA VAL A 101 -20.21 24.40 -21.15
C VAL A 101 -21.17 25.18 -22.06
N ASP A 102 -20.67 25.74 -23.19
CA ASP A 102 -21.45 26.48 -24.14
C ASP A 102 -22.55 25.63 -24.78
N GLN A 103 -22.28 24.35 -25.08
CA GLN A 103 -23.27 23.40 -25.59
C GLN A 103 -24.41 23.20 -24.59
N LEU A 104 -24.13 23.02 -23.29
CA LEU A 104 -25.17 22.86 -22.25
C LEU A 104 -25.98 24.15 -22.06
N LEU A 105 -25.34 25.32 -22.10
CA LEU A 105 -26.03 26.61 -22.04
C LEU A 105 -26.94 26.82 -23.26
N ALA A 106 -26.45 26.56 -24.47
CA ALA A 106 -27.19 26.70 -25.70
C ALA A 106 -28.40 25.75 -25.82
N SER A 107 -28.28 24.53 -25.27
CA SER A 107 -29.37 23.55 -25.23
C SER A 107 -30.38 23.81 -24.10
N GLY A 108 -30.11 24.75 -23.18
CA GLY A 108 -30.96 25.03 -22.03
C GLY A 108 -30.87 23.98 -20.90
N ASN A 109 -29.93 23.04 -21.00
CA ASN A 109 -29.66 22.05 -19.96
C ASN A 109 -28.76 22.59 -18.80
N ALA A 110 -28.21 23.80 -18.96
CA ALA A 110 -27.49 24.52 -17.93
C ALA A 110 -27.85 26.00 -17.95
N TYR A 111 -27.53 26.71 -16.90
CA TYR A 111 -27.78 28.13 -16.74
C TYR A 111 -26.70 28.81 -15.92
N ILE A 112 -26.54 30.13 -16.11
CA ILE A 112 -25.56 30.96 -15.38
C ILE A 112 -26.18 31.41 -14.06
N ALA A 113 -25.43 31.34 -12.95
CA ALA A 113 -25.84 31.79 -11.63
C ALA A 113 -24.77 32.73 -11.02
N PHE A 114 -25.26 33.85 -10.43
CA PHE A 114 -24.41 34.93 -9.87
C PHE A 114 -24.45 34.96 -8.35
N ASP A 115 -25.17 34.05 -7.69
CA ASP A 115 -25.26 34.02 -6.24
C ASP A 115 -23.89 33.84 -5.60
N THR A 116 -23.53 34.77 -4.69
CA THR A 116 -22.28 34.69 -3.94
C THR A 116 -22.33 33.64 -2.82
N PRO A 117 -21.17 33.18 -2.30
CA PRO A 117 -21.13 32.28 -1.15
C PRO A 117 -21.92 32.82 0.06
N GLU A 118 -21.87 34.13 0.32
CA GLU A 118 -22.59 34.79 1.41
C GLU A 118 -24.10 34.74 1.22
N GLN A 119 -24.57 34.96 -0.02
CA GLN A 119 -25.99 34.86 -0.37
C GLN A 119 -26.51 33.43 -0.22
N LEU A 120 -25.71 32.46 -0.65
CA LEU A 120 -26.05 31.04 -0.47
C LEU A 120 -26.09 30.64 0.99
N GLU A 121 -25.17 31.16 1.81
CA GLU A 121 -25.16 30.91 3.27
C GLU A 121 -26.37 31.53 3.95
N ALA A 122 -26.76 32.77 3.57
CA ALA A 122 -27.98 33.39 4.03
C ALA A 122 -29.24 32.57 3.70
N LYS A 123 -29.29 31.98 2.49
CA LYS A 123 -30.39 31.08 2.09
C LYS A 123 -30.41 29.77 2.88
N ARG A 124 -29.25 29.20 3.20
CA ARG A 124 -29.16 28.02 4.10
C ARG A 124 -29.64 28.32 5.52
N ALA A 125 -29.44 29.54 6.00
CA ALA A 125 -29.94 29.96 7.31
C ALA A 125 -31.46 30.20 7.29
N GLU A 126 -32.00 30.65 6.16
CA GLU A 126 -33.43 30.93 5.97
C GLU A 126 -34.26 29.66 5.74
N ILE A 127 -33.75 28.73 4.91
CA ILE A 127 -34.48 27.55 4.44
C ILE A 127 -33.81 26.29 5.03
N ALA A 128 -34.54 25.56 5.85
CA ALA A 128 -34.05 24.27 6.36
C ALA A 128 -33.78 23.28 5.23
N ASN A 129 -32.60 22.67 5.24
CA ASN A 129 -32.13 21.75 4.18
C ASN A 129 -32.11 22.38 2.78
N PHE A 130 -31.74 23.67 2.70
CA PHE A 130 -31.63 24.36 1.43
C PHE A 130 -30.76 23.59 0.43
N GLN A 131 -31.30 23.36 -0.75
CA GLN A 131 -30.60 22.87 -1.94
C GLN A 131 -30.88 23.87 -3.08
N TYR A 132 -29.89 24.08 -3.94
CA TYR A 132 -30.08 24.85 -5.16
C TYR A 132 -30.64 23.89 -6.22
N ASP A 133 -31.98 23.81 -6.33
CA ASP A 133 -32.69 22.80 -7.12
C ASP A 133 -33.90 23.40 -7.88
N ALA A 134 -34.68 22.56 -8.49
CA ALA A 134 -35.86 22.97 -9.25
C ALA A 134 -36.90 23.81 -8.46
N ARG A 135 -36.91 23.71 -7.12
CA ARG A 135 -37.85 24.42 -6.23
C ARG A 135 -37.34 25.80 -5.83
N THR A 136 -36.03 25.96 -5.77
CA THR A 136 -35.37 27.15 -5.19
C THR A 136 -34.73 28.05 -6.24
N ARG A 137 -34.31 27.50 -7.40
CA ARG A 137 -33.61 28.26 -8.45
C ARG A 137 -34.34 29.49 -8.95
N GLU A 138 -35.69 29.47 -8.96
CA GLU A 138 -36.49 30.64 -9.35
C GLU A 138 -36.49 31.79 -8.33
N GLN A 139 -35.96 31.56 -7.12
CA GLN A 139 -35.82 32.56 -6.08
C GLN A 139 -34.37 33.06 -5.98
N MET A 140 -33.49 32.62 -6.86
CA MET A 140 -32.07 32.87 -6.86
C MET A 140 -31.64 33.77 -8.00
N CYS A 141 -30.45 34.37 -7.91
CA CYS A 141 -29.92 35.29 -8.91
C CYS A 141 -29.24 34.53 -10.05
N ASN A 142 -29.99 34.24 -11.12
CA ASN A 142 -29.48 33.43 -12.22
C ASN A 142 -30.15 33.81 -13.58
N SER A 143 -29.66 33.26 -14.68
CA SER A 143 -30.12 33.54 -16.03
C SER A 143 -31.52 33.01 -16.34
N LEU A 144 -32.17 32.28 -15.43
CA LEU A 144 -33.59 31.90 -15.58
C LEU A 144 -34.51 32.95 -14.95
N THR A 145 -34.01 33.81 -14.05
CA THR A 145 -34.76 34.84 -13.34
C THR A 145 -34.42 36.27 -13.79
N LEU A 146 -33.23 36.46 -14.39
CA LEU A 146 -32.77 37.73 -14.93
C LEU A 146 -33.08 37.86 -16.41
N SER A 147 -33.20 39.09 -16.93
CA SER A 147 -33.27 39.31 -18.37
C SER A 147 -31.94 38.99 -19.05
N LYS A 148 -31.98 38.68 -20.34
CA LYS A 148 -30.79 38.38 -21.12
C LYS A 148 -29.81 39.55 -21.11
N GLU A 149 -30.30 40.78 -21.19
CA GLU A 149 -29.52 42.03 -21.18
C GLU A 149 -28.83 42.21 -19.85
N GLU A 150 -29.45 41.87 -18.71
CA GLU A 150 -28.83 41.92 -17.38
C GLU A 150 -27.73 40.89 -17.25
N VAL A 151 -27.94 39.65 -17.71
CA VAL A 151 -26.92 38.59 -17.69
C VAL A 151 -25.70 39.03 -18.52
N GLU A 152 -25.89 39.52 -19.74
CA GLU A 152 -24.82 40.02 -20.60
C GLU A 152 -24.07 41.20 -20.00
N ALA A 153 -24.80 42.15 -19.38
CA ALA A 153 -24.20 43.31 -18.70
C ALA A 153 -23.33 42.89 -17.50
N ARG A 154 -23.78 41.95 -16.69
CA ARG A 154 -23.01 41.44 -15.55
C ARG A 154 -21.74 40.72 -16.00
N ILE A 155 -21.83 39.88 -17.01
CA ILE A 155 -20.65 39.18 -17.58
C ILE A 155 -19.67 40.20 -18.16
N ALA A 156 -20.17 41.19 -18.93
CA ALA A 156 -19.34 42.26 -19.51
C ALA A 156 -18.67 43.13 -18.42
N ALA A 157 -19.30 43.31 -17.27
CA ALA A 157 -18.75 43.99 -16.11
C ALA A 157 -17.68 43.13 -15.36
N GLY A 158 -17.44 41.88 -15.75
CA GLY A 158 -16.49 40.98 -15.13
C GLY A 158 -16.98 40.33 -13.82
N GLU A 159 -18.29 40.38 -13.55
CA GLU A 159 -18.88 39.71 -12.41
C GLU A 159 -18.65 38.19 -12.49
N LYS A 160 -18.22 37.60 -11.38
CA LYS A 160 -17.96 36.17 -11.33
C LYS A 160 -19.26 35.38 -11.26
N TYR A 161 -19.32 34.30 -12.01
CA TYR A 161 -20.48 33.43 -12.08
C TYR A 161 -20.08 31.95 -12.07
N VAL A 162 -21.07 31.11 -11.87
CA VAL A 162 -20.97 29.67 -12.06
C VAL A 162 -21.98 29.22 -13.08
N VAL A 163 -21.71 28.12 -13.77
CA VAL A 163 -22.70 27.43 -14.61
C VAL A 163 -23.20 26.22 -13.82
N ARG A 164 -24.53 26.13 -13.70
CA ARG A 164 -25.20 25.03 -13.01
C ARG A 164 -25.96 24.16 -14.00
N PHE A 165 -25.93 22.85 -13.74
CA PHE A 165 -26.77 21.91 -14.47
C PHE A 165 -28.22 22.13 -14.06
N LYS A 166 -29.13 22.17 -15.05
CA LYS A 166 -30.56 22.33 -14.81
C LYS A 166 -31.21 20.97 -14.68
N VAL A 167 -31.36 20.50 -13.44
CA VAL A 167 -32.03 19.22 -13.16
C VAL A 167 -33.52 19.37 -13.35
N GLU A 168 -34.11 18.59 -14.27
CA GLU A 168 -35.56 18.53 -14.41
C GLU A 168 -36.18 17.67 -13.29
N PRO A 169 -37.25 18.14 -12.62
CA PRO A 169 -37.87 17.42 -11.50
C PRO A 169 -38.68 16.21 -11.95
N ASN A 170 -38.98 15.32 -11.01
CA ASN A 170 -39.89 14.17 -11.19
C ASN A 170 -39.44 13.14 -12.24
N ILE A 171 -38.12 12.99 -12.43
CA ILE A 171 -37.56 11.98 -13.32
C ILE A 171 -36.95 10.87 -12.45
N ASP A 172 -37.33 9.62 -12.69
CA ASP A 172 -36.63 8.47 -12.14
C ASP A 172 -35.39 8.20 -12.99
N VAL A 173 -34.22 8.40 -12.39
CA VAL A 173 -32.93 8.20 -13.04
C VAL A 173 -32.44 6.80 -12.72
N HIS A 174 -32.33 5.99 -13.74
CA HIS A 174 -31.85 4.63 -13.69
C HIS A 174 -30.34 4.59 -13.87
N VAL A 175 -29.63 4.01 -12.92
CA VAL A 175 -28.19 3.74 -12.97
C VAL A 175 -28.00 2.24 -12.95
N HIS A 176 -27.58 1.68 -14.07
CA HIS A 176 -27.19 0.29 -14.11
C HIS A 176 -25.75 0.15 -13.62
N ASP A 177 -25.55 -0.57 -12.50
CA ASP A 177 -24.24 -0.76 -11.89
C ASP A 177 -23.87 -2.24 -11.88
N LEU A 178 -22.72 -2.58 -12.45
CA LEU A 178 -22.28 -3.97 -12.63
C LEU A 178 -22.08 -4.74 -11.30
N ILE A 179 -21.86 -4.00 -10.20
CA ILE A 179 -21.69 -4.59 -8.87
C ILE A 179 -22.96 -4.46 -8.03
N ARG A 180 -23.57 -3.26 -8.03
CA ARG A 180 -24.72 -2.93 -7.17
C ARG A 180 -26.06 -3.36 -7.77
N GLY A 181 -26.12 -3.56 -9.09
CA GLY A 181 -27.33 -3.81 -9.85
C GLY A 181 -28.04 -2.52 -10.20
N GLU A 182 -29.34 -2.57 -10.37
CA GLU A 182 -30.16 -1.42 -10.73
C GLU A 182 -30.34 -0.49 -9.52
N VAL A 183 -29.94 0.77 -9.69
CA VAL A 183 -30.10 1.85 -8.69
C VAL A 183 -30.99 2.91 -9.29
N VAL A 184 -32.17 3.16 -8.72
CA VAL A 184 -33.11 4.15 -9.17
C VAL A 184 -33.20 5.31 -8.18
N ILE A 185 -32.94 6.52 -8.66
CA ILE A 185 -32.97 7.75 -7.87
C ILE A 185 -33.88 8.76 -8.52
N ASN A 186 -34.87 9.27 -7.78
CA ASN A 186 -35.72 10.34 -8.28
C ASN A 186 -34.98 11.69 -8.29
N SER A 187 -35.04 12.41 -9.41
CA SER A 187 -34.29 13.67 -9.60
C SER A 187 -34.67 14.79 -8.60
N ASN A 188 -35.80 14.69 -7.92
CA ASN A 188 -36.21 15.65 -6.88
C ASN A 188 -35.24 15.74 -5.68
N ILE A 189 -34.35 14.77 -5.48
CA ILE A 189 -33.34 14.83 -4.43
C ILE A 189 -31.99 15.35 -4.94
N LEU A 190 -31.87 15.60 -6.24
CA LEU A 190 -30.64 16.13 -6.84
C LEU A 190 -30.68 17.65 -6.85
N ASP A 191 -29.57 18.28 -6.52
CA ASP A 191 -29.37 19.71 -6.66
C ASP A 191 -28.78 20.07 -8.03
N ASP A 192 -29.00 21.32 -8.46
CA ASP A 192 -28.38 21.87 -9.67
C ASP A 192 -26.90 22.11 -9.43
N LYS A 193 -26.12 21.05 -9.60
CA LYS A 193 -24.68 21.07 -9.35
C LYS A 193 -23.96 22.12 -10.19
N VAL A 194 -22.98 22.77 -9.57
CA VAL A 194 -22.06 23.64 -10.31
C VAL A 194 -21.22 22.77 -11.24
N LEU A 195 -21.23 23.12 -12.52
CA LEU A 195 -20.45 22.44 -13.56
C LEU A 195 -19.17 23.21 -13.92
N TYR A 196 -19.22 24.55 -13.84
CA TYR A 196 -18.11 25.42 -14.22
C TYR A 196 -18.08 26.67 -13.33
N LYS A 197 -16.87 27.19 -13.08
CA LYS A 197 -16.62 28.40 -12.29
C LYS A 197 -15.83 29.39 -13.13
N SER A 198 -16.39 30.55 -13.42
CA SER A 198 -15.69 31.63 -14.17
C SER A 198 -14.51 32.23 -13.37
N ALA A 199 -14.48 32.06 -12.04
CA ALA A 199 -13.39 32.54 -11.21
C ALA A 199 -12.09 31.77 -11.44
N ASP A 200 -12.20 30.45 -11.56
CA ASP A 200 -11.08 29.52 -11.72
C ASP A 200 -10.81 29.24 -13.20
N ASP A 201 -11.76 29.57 -14.07
CA ASP A 201 -11.78 29.24 -15.50
C ASP A 201 -11.65 27.72 -15.73
N LEU A 202 -12.27 26.93 -14.87
CA LEU A 202 -12.22 25.48 -14.88
C LEU A 202 -13.59 24.86 -14.53
N PRO A 203 -13.87 23.66 -15.05
CA PRO A 203 -15.03 22.90 -14.64
C PRO A 203 -14.87 22.33 -13.25
N THR A 204 -15.98 21.96 -12.64
CA THR A 204 -15.97 21.08 -11.48
C THR A 204 -15.83 19.62 -11.93
N TYR A 205 -15.56 18.75 -10.95
CA TYR A 205 -15.44 17.31 -11.16
C TYR A 205 -16.55 16.72 -12.06
N HIS A 206 -17.81 17.12 -11.84
CA HIS A 206 -18.93 16.51 -12.55
C HIS A 206 -18.87 16.71 -14.08
N LEU A 207 -18.55 17.90 -14.54
CA LEU A 207 -18.45 18.17 -15.98
C LEU A 207 -17.14 17.61 -16.55
N ALA A 208 -16.01 17.87 -15.87
CA ALA A 208 -14.71 17.41 -16.33
C ALA A 208 -14.67 15.89 -16.53
N ASN A 209 -15.17 15.15 -15.54
CA ASN A 209 -15.20 13.69 -15.58
C ASN A 209 -15.99 13.15 -16.78
N ILE A 210 -17.21 13.69 -17.03
CA ILE A 210 -18.08 13.23 -18.12
C ILE A 210 -17.49 13.55 -19.49
N VAL A 211 -16.98 14.77 -19.67
CA VAL A 211 -16.38 15.22 -20.94
C VAL A 211 -15.15 14.37 -21.26
N ASP A 212 -14.29 14.15 -20.26
CA ASP A 212 -13.07 13.38 -20.45
C ASP A 212 -13.34 11.90 -20.67
N ASP A 213 -14.25 11.29 -19.91
CA ASP A 213 -14.62 9.89 -20.09
C ASP A 213 -15.22 9.66 -21.50
N HIS A 214 -16.00 10.61 -22.02
CA HIS A 214 -16.53 10.56 -23.39
C HIS A 214 -15.41 10.70 -24.44
N LEU A 215 -14.56 11.74 -24.33
CA LEU A 215 -13.51 12.02 -25.31
C LEU A 215 -12.35 11.03 -25.29
N MET A 216 -12.09 10.40 -24.15
CA MET A 216 -11.09 9.34 -23.98
C MET A 216 -11.68 7.95 -24.24
N GLU A 217 -12.92 7.89 -24.72
CA GLU A 217 -13.63 6.66 -25.10
C GLU A 217 -13.72 5.63 -23.96
N ILE A 218 -13.84 6.08 -22.72
CA ILE A 218 -13.96 5.20 -21.56
C ILE A 218 -15.22 4.34 -21.66
N SER A 219 -15.03 3.02 -21.60
CA SER A 219 -16.13 2.05 -21.71
C SER A 219 -16.71 1.66 -20.34
N HIS A 220 -15.86 1.65 -19.29
CA HIS A 220 -16.25 1.26 -17.94
C HIS A 220 -15.66 2.23 -16.92
N VAL A 221 -16.50 2.69 -15.98
CA VAL A 221 -16.12 3.54 -14.85
C VAL A 221 -16.13 2.71 -13.58
N ILE A 222 -14.96 2.14 -13.24
CA ILE A 222 -14.76 1.38 -12.02
C ILE A 222 -14.16 2.33 -10.97
N ARG A 223 -14.91 2.61 -9.87
CA ARG A 223 -14.51 3.60 -8.83
C ARG A 223 -15.10 3.24 -7.47
N GLY A 224 -14.67 3.93 -6.41
CA GLY A 224 -15.21 3.72 -5.06
C GLY A 224 -16.69 4.10 -4.93
N GLU A 225 -17.42 3.39 -4.08
CA GLU A 225 -18.87 3.61 -3.85
C GLU A 225 -19.21 4.97 -3.24
N GLU A 226 -18.24 5.70 -2.72
CA GLU A 226 -18.43 7.09 -2.30
C GLU A 226 -18.88 8.01 -3.44
N TRP A 227 -18.67 7.60 -4.69
CA TRP A 227 -19.10 8.31 -5.89
C TRP A 227 -20.46 7.86 -6.44
N LEU A 228 -21.05 6.81 -5.88
CA LEU A 228 -22.37 6.32 -6.31
C LEU A 228 -23.46 7.40 -6.22
N PRO A 229 -23.51 8.28 -5.18
CA PRO A 229 -24.48 9.39 -5.16
C PRO A 229 -24.36 10.38 -6.32
N SER A 230 -23.22 10.44 -7.01
CA SER A 230 -23.02 11.29 -8.20
C SER A 230 -23.46 10.63 -9.50
N ALA A 231 -23.63 9.32 -9.53
CA ALA A 231 -23.94 8.58 -10.75
C ALA A 231 -25.25 9.02 -11.42
N PRO A 232 -26.36 9.30 -10.70
CA PRO A 232 -27.58 9.81 -11.33
C PRO A 232 -27.37 11.14 -12.07
N LEU A 233 -26.60 12.06 -11.49
CA LEU A 233 -26.24 13.32 -12.15
C LEU A 233 -25.42 13.07 -13.43
N HIS A 234 -24.48 12.12 -13.37
CA HIS A 234 -23.67 11.77 -14.53
C HIS A 234 -24.52 11.18 -15.66
N VAL A 235 -25.47 10.29 -15.36
CA VAL A 235 -26.43 9.77 -16.34
C VAL A 235 -27.24 10.90 -16.99
N LEU A 236 -27.70 11.87 -16.19
CA LEU A 236 -28.42 13.04 -16.72
C LEU A 236 -27.53 13.92 -17.60
N LEU A 237 -26.25 14.08 -17.28
CA LEU A 237 -25.31 14.83 -18.13
C LEU A 237 -25.05 14.11 -19.45
N TYR A 238 -24.84 12.78 -19.44
CA TYR A 238 -24.74 12.02 -20.71
C TYR A 238 -25.96 12.20 -21.59
N LYS A 239 -27.18 12.16 -21.03
CA LYS A 239 -28.43 12.43 -21.75
C LYS A 239 -28.49 13.86 -22.26
N ALA A 240 -28.10 14.86 -21.45
CA ALA A 240 -28.12 16.27 -21.87
C ALA A 240 -27.17 16.57 -23.04
N PHE A 241 -26.08 15.80 -23.17
CA PHE A 241 -25.18 15.87 -24.30
C PHE A 241 -25.62 15.02 -25.51
N GLY A 242 -26.61 14.14 -25.37
CA GLY A 242 -26.99 13.15 -26.39
C GLY A 242 -25.98 12.03 -26.55
N TRP A 243 -25.31 11.64 -25.46
CA TRP A 243 -24.23 10.64 -25.44
C TRP A 243 -24.64 9.31 -24.80
N GLU A 244 -25.92 8.99 -24.77
CA GLU A 244 -26.41 7.75 -24.16
C GLU A 244 -25.75 6.50 -24.75
N GLU A 245 -25.49 6.47 -26.07
CA GLU A 245 -24.85 5.34 -26.73
C GLU A 245 -23.37 5.16 -26.39
N THR A 246 -22.71 6.23 -25.92
CA THR A 246 -21.31 6.22 -25.54
C THR A 246 -21.10 6.27 -24.02
N MET A 247 -22.18 6.32 -23.26
CA MET A 247 -22.12 6.30 -21.80
C MET A 247 -21.43 5.02 -21.33
N PRO A 248 -20.43 5.14 -20.42
CA PRO A 248 -19.75 3.97 -19.86
C PRO A 248 -20.67 3.17 -18.96
N GLU A 249 -20.38 1.89 -18.80
CA GLU A 249 -20.93 1.08 -17.72
C GLU A 249 -20.30 1.46 -16.39
N PHE A 250 -21.09 1.44 -15.31
CA PHE A 250 -20.64 1.83 -13.98
C PHE A 250 -20.40 0.60 -13.10
N ALA A 251 -19.35 0.64 -12.30
CA ALA A 251 -19.05 -0.34 -11.27
C ALA A 251 -18.53 0.35 -10.00
N HIS A 252 -19.34 0.37 -8.94
CA HIS A 252 -18.97 1.01 -7.68
C HIS A 252 -18.46 0.01 -6.66
N LEU A 253 -17.13 0.06 -6.41
CA LEU A 253 -16.40 -0.81 -5.51
C LEU A 253 -16.75 -0.54 -4.04
N PRO A 254 -16.81 -1.57 -3.18
CA PRO A 254 -17.07 -1.39 -1.76
C PRO A 254 -15.94 -0.63 -1.06
N LEU A 255 -16.25 0.06 0.04
CA LEU A 255 -15.26 0.74 0.87
C LEU A 255 -14.27 -0.25 1.49
N LEU A 256 -13.03 0.20 1.69
CA LEU A 256 -12.14 -0.41 2.66
C LEU A 256 -12.52 0.09 4.06
N LEU A 257 -12.88 -0.84 4.93
CA LEU A 257 -13.28 -0.55 6.30
C LEU A 257 -12.09 -0.69 7.25
N LYS A 258 -12.14 0.02 8.37
CA LYS A 258 -11.18 -0.14 9.48
C LYS A 258 -11.12 -1.58 9.97
N PRO A 259 -10.04 -1.99 10.69
CA PRO A 259 -9.92 -3.34 11.25
C PRO A 259 -11.08 -3.76 12.16
N ASP A 260 -11.73 -2.82 12.85
CA ASP A 260 -12.93 -3.07 13.66
C ASP A 260 -14.23 -3.16 12.84
N GLY A 261 -14.17 -2.84 11.53
CA GLY A 261 -15.32 -2.80 10.64
C GLY A 261 -16.14 -1.51 10.71
N ASN A 262 -15.78 -0.56 11.58
CA ASN A 262 -16.56 0.65 11.83
C ASN A 262 -16.08 1.86 11.01
N GLY A 263 -16.63 2.01 9.82
CA GLY A 263 -16.38 3.14 8.95
C GLY A 263 -15.17 2.95 8.00
N LYS A 264 -15.03 3.89 7.07
CA LYS A 264 -14.00 3.89 6.03
C LYS A 264 -12.60 4.00 6.63
N LEU A 265 -11.68 3.18 6.16
CA LEU A 265 -10.26 3.30 6.45
C LEU A 265 -9.72 4.64 5.90
N SER A 266 -9.04 5.39 6.73
CA SER A 266 -8.51 6.71 6.40
C SER A 266 -7.00 6.78 6.57
N LYS A 267 -6.37 7.83 6.00
CA LYS A 267 -4.94 8.12 6.15
C LYS A 267 -4.48 8.15 7.62
N ARG A 268 -5.29 8.76 8.51
CA ARG A 268 -4.99 8.88 9.95
C ARG A 268 -5.07 7.56 10.73
N ASP A 269 -5.74 6.56 10.17
CA ASP A 269 -5.87 5.27 10.85
C ASP A 269 -4.55 4.49 10.81
N GLY A 270 -3.75 4.63 9.74
CA GLY A 270 -2.41 4.03 9.63
C GLY A 270 -1.49 4.49 10.77
N ASP A 271 -1.33 5.80 10.93
CA ASP A 271 -0.49 6.38 11.98
C ASP A 271 -0.95 5.97 13.38
N ARG A 272 -2.28 5.97 13.61
CA ARG A 272 -2.87 5.62 14.91
C ARG A 272 -2.74 4.13 15.25
N LEU A 273 -2.80 3.25 14.26
CA LEU A 273 -2.83 1.80 14.43
C LEU A 273 -1.47 1.13 14.16
N GLY A 274 -0.49 1.89 13.68
CA GLY A 274 0.89 1.44 13.48
C GLY A 274 1.06 0.50 12.28
N PHE A 275 0.35 0.77 11.16
CA PHE A 275 0.55 0.07 9.91
C PHE A 275 0.48 1.03 8.71
N PRO A 276 1.18 0.74 7.59
CA PRO A 276 1.16 1.60 6.42
C PRO A 276 -0.20 1.56 5.72
N VAL A 277 -0.60 2.71 5.20
CA VAL A 277 -1.80 2.87 4.35
C VAL A 277 -1.46 3.49 2.99
N PHE A 278 -0.17 3.57 2.70
CA PHE A 278 0.39 4.13 1.47
C PHE A 278 1.34 3.12 0.82
N PRO A 279 1.40 3.02 -0.51
CA PRO A 279 2.34 2.13 -1.19
C PRO A 279 3.81 2.48 -0.93
N LEU A 280 4.15 3.76 -0.92
CA LEU A 280 5.50 4.29 -0.74
C LEU A 280 5.51 5.30 0.41
N GLU A 281 6.69 5.57 0.98
CA GLU A 281 6.88 6.70 1.89
C GLU A 281 6.60 8.03 1.18
N PHE A 282 5.92 8.92 1.87
CA PHE A 282 5.56 10.22 1.33
C PHE A 282 6.03 11.36 2.25
N HIS A 283 6.85 12.23 1.68
CA HIS A 283 7.30 13.46 2.32
C HIS A 283 6.42 14.62 1.89
N ASN A 284 5.53 15.08 2.77
CA ASN A 284 4.63 16.18 2.48
C ASN A 284 5.38 17.52 2.52
N GLN A 285 5.57 18.13 1.36
CA GLN A 285 6.30 19.40 1.23
C GLN A 285 5.56 20.60 1.86
N LYS A 286 4.25 20.48 2.15
CA LYS A 286 3.47 21.59 2.74
C LYS A 286 3.69 21.73 4.25
N ASP A 287 3.81 20.62 4.97
CA ASP A 287 3.87 20.61 6.44
C ASP A 287 5.07 19.83 7.01
N GLY A 288 5.90 19.26 6.13
CA GLY A 288 7.09 18.48 6.50
C GLY A 288 6.78 17.12 7.13
N SER A 289 5.52 16.67 7.13
CA SER A 289 5.17 15.35 7.65
C SER A 289 5.66 14.24 6.74
N VAL A 290 6.04 13.10 7.36
CA VAL A 290 6.46 11.88 6.67
C VAL A 290 5.46 10.78 7.01
N SER A 291 4.95 10.11 5.99
CA SER A 291 4.06 8.96 6.13
C SER A 291 4.78 7.71 5.62
N SER A 292 4.83 6.65 6.43
CA SER A 292 5.46 5.38 6.05
C SER A 292 4.71 4.69 4.91
N GLY A 293 5.46 3.97 4.07
CA GLY A 293 4.97 3.20 2.94
C GLY A 293 5.21 1.70 3.08
N TYR A 294 4.42 0.90 2.37
CA TYR A 294 4.59 -0.55 2.32
C TYR A 294 5.99 -0.96 1.83
N ARG A 295 6.53 -0.24 0.82
CA ARG A 295 7.87 -0.50 0.27
C ARG A 295 8.95 -0.31 1.34
N GLU A 296 8.91 0.79 2.06
CA GLU A 296 9.92 1.14 3.07
C GLU A 296 9.81 0.28 4.32
N GLU A 297 8.63 -0.27 4.61
CA GLU A 297 8.46 -1.30 5.65
C GLU A 297 8.91 -2.70 5.21
N GLY A 298 9.30 -2.87 3.94
CA GLY A 298 9.88 -4.11 3.43
C GLY A 298 8.87 -5.10 2.86
N TYR A 299 7.67 -4.63 2.48
CA TYR A 299 6.71 -5.46 1.74
C TYR A 299 7.14 -5.66 0.29
N TYR A 300 6.94 -6.85 -0.23
CA TYR A 300 7.06 -7.13 -1.65
C TYR A 300 5.84 -6.59 -2.40
N PRO A 301 6.03 -6.00 -3.60
CA PRO A 301 4.91 -5.48 -4.38
C PRO A 301 3.87 -6.56 -4.72
N GLU A 302 4.31 -7.79 -5.00
CA GLU A 302 3.44 -8.93 -5.26
C GLU A 302 2.57 -9.28 -4.04
N ALA A 303 3.11 -9.16 -2.83
CA ALA A 303 2.38 -9.39 -1.60
C ALA A 303 1.29 -8.32 -1.38
N VAL A 304 1.62 -7.05 -1.65
CA VAL A 304 0.67 -5.94 -1.55
C VAL A 304 -0.45 -6.08 -2.59
N ILE A 305 -0.11 -6.42 -3.84
CA ILE A 305 -1.08 -6.64 -4.91
C ILE A 305 -2.02 -7.79 -4.56
N ASN A 306 -1.51 -8.93 -4.13
CA ASN A 306 -2.33 -10.09 -3.78
C ASN A 306 -3.24 -9.78 -2.60
N PHE A 307 -2.72 -9.14 -1.57
CA PHE A 307 -3.50 -8.70 -0.41
C PHE A 307 -4.63 -7.74 -0.81
N LEU A 308 -4.33 -6.70 -1.61
CA LEU A 308 -5.31 -5.72 -2.05
C LEU A 308 -6.36 -6.32 -3.00
N ALA A 309 -5.97 -7.27 -3.85
CA ALA A 309 -6.91 -7.96 -4.75
C ALA A 309 -8.01 -8.67 -3.96
N LEU A 310 -7.66 -9.34 -2.88
CA LEU A 310 -8.62 -10.08 -2.04
C LEU A 310 -9.44 -9.19 -1.07
N LEU A 311 -9.18 -7.88 -1.04
CA LEU A 311 -9.98 -6.96 -0.25
C LEU A 311 -11.25 -6.55 -1.00
N GLY A 312 -12.28 -7.39 -0.89
CA GLY A 312 -13.59 -7.18 -1.48
C GLY A 312 -13.79 -7.85 -2.84
N TRP A 313 -12.88 -8.71 -3.26
CA TRP A 313 -13.03 -9.63 -4.36
C TRP A 313 -12.56 -11.02 -3.93
N HIS A 314 -13.07 -12.07 -4.55
CA HIS A 314 -12.63 -13.45 -4.32
C HIS A 314 -12.67 -14.26 -5.62
N ALA A 315 -11.67 -15.10 -5.82
CA ALA A 315 -11.61 -16.04 -6.92
C ALA A 315 -12.51 -17.27 -6.67
N THR A 316 -12.50 -18.21 -7.60
CA THR A 316 -13.17 -19.50 -7.42
C THR A 316 -12.24 -20.45 -6.66
N GLY A 317 -12.72 -21.05 -5.57
CA GLY A 317 -11.95 -22.00 -4.75
C GLY A 317 -11.25 -21.34 -3.56
N ASP A 318 -10.31 -22.09 -2.95
CA ASP A 318 -9.66 -21.73 -1.69
C ASP A 318 -8.22 -21.20 -1.87
N GLN A 319 -7.82 -20.91 -3.10
CA GLN A 319 -6.50 -20.33 -3.40
C GLN A 319 -6.42 -18.92 -2.82
N GLU A 320 -5.31 -18.60 -2.16
CA GLU A 320 -5.04 -17.27 -1.62
C GLU A 320 -3.81 -16.61 -2.26
N MET A 321 -2.86 -17.40 -2.75
CA MET A 321 -1.63 -16.90 -3.40
C MET A 321 -1.82 -16.84 -4.91
N TYR A 322 -1.66 -15.67 -5.49
CA TYR A 322 -1.86 -15.41 -6.91
C TYR A 322 -0.72 -14.59 -7.50
N THR A 323 -0.19 -15.01 -8.62
CA THR A 323 0.61 -14.14 -9.49
C THR A 323 -0.29 -13.05 -10.12
N MET A 324 0.31 -11.98 -10.63
CA MET A 324 -0.46 -10.94 -11.35
C MET A 324 -1.24 -11.54 -12.53
N GLN A 325 -0.65 -12.50 -13.26
CA GLN A 325 -1.33 -13.15 -14.39
C GLN A 325 -2.53 -13.98 -13.94
N GLU A 326 -2.40 -14.74 -12.86
CA GLU A 326 -3.53 -15.51 -12.32
C GLU A 326 -4.65 -14.59 -11.81
N LEU A 327 -4.31 -13.43 -11.24
CA LEU A 327 -5.31 -12.41 -10.87
C LEU A 327 -6.03 -11.88 -12.12
N ILE A 328 -5.31 -11.56 -13.20
CA ILE A 328 -5.90 -11.11 -14.47
C ILE A 328 -6.85 -12.17 -15.03
N ASP A 329 -6.41 -13.43 -15.07
CA ASP A 329 -7.18 -14.53 -15.64
C ASP A 329 -8.47 -14.85 -14.88
N GLN A 330 -8.47 -14.61 -13.56
CA GLN A 330 -9.59 -14.96 -12.67
C GLN A 330 -10.46 -13.78 -12.26
N PHE A 331 -10.01 -12.54 -12.47
CA PHE A 331 -10.75 -11.36 -12.01
C PHE A 331 -12.11 -11.27 -12.71
N SER A 332 -13.15 -10.89 -11.96
CA SER A 332 -14.45 -10.51 -12.54
C SER A 332 -15.20 -9.56 -11.61
N LEU A 333 -15.95 -8.62 -12.18
CA LEU A 333 -16.73 -7.65 -11.41
C LEU A 333 -17.90 -8.30 -10.66
N GLU A 334 -18.45 -9.41 -11.17
CA GLU A 334 -19.54 -10.15 -10.55
C GLU A 334 -19.15 -10.76 -9.20
N ARG A 335 -17.85 -11.00 -8.99
CA ARG A 335 -17.32 -11.53 -7.74
C ARG A 335 -16.85 -10.46 -6.77
N VAL A 336 -16.99 -9.21 -7.13
CA VAL A 336 -16.75 -8.10 -6.20
C VAL A 336 -17.89 -8.04 -5.18
N SER A 337 -17.53 -8.03 -3.91
CA SER A 337 -18.49 -7.96 -2.80
C SER A 337 -19.27 -6.64 -2.84
N LYS A 338 -20.56 -6.70 -2.50
CA LYS A 338 -21.36 -5.49 -2.28
C LYS A 338 -21.11 -4.82 -0.93
N SER A 339 -20.59 -5.56 0.04
CA SER A 339 -20.30 -5.06 1.39
C SER A 339 -18.88 -4.53 1.47
N GLY A 340 -18.65 -3.58 2.39
CA GLY A 340 -17.31 -3.09 2.68
C GLY A 340 -16.33 -4.19 3.08
N ALA A 341 -15.10 -4.10 2.58
CA ALA A 341 -14.03 -5.04 2.88
C ALA A 341 -13.28 -4.61 4.14
N LYS A 342 -13.29 -5.45 5.17
CA LYS A 342 -12.56 -5.20 6.41
C LYS A 342 -11.05 -5.35 6.16
N PHE A 343 -10.29 -4.31 6.53
CA PHE A 343 -8.84 -4.33 6.42
C PHE A 343 -8.23 -5.15 7.55
N ASP A 344 -7.40 -6.13 7.19
CA ASP A 344 -6.69 -6.99 8.14
C ASP A 344 -5.17 -6.86 7.91
N TYR A 345 -4.52 -6.12 8.80
CA TYR A 345 -3.07 -5.88 8.71
C TYR A 345 -2.24 -7.14 8.92
N GLU A 346 -2.66 -8.03 9.81
CA GLU A 346 -1.95 -9.30 10.06
C GLU A 346 -2.01 -10.23 8.83
N LYS A 347 -3.14 -10.20 8.09
CA LYS A 347 -3.24 -10.89 6.81
C LYS A 347 -2.26 -10.31 5.76
N GLY A 348 -2.06 -9.00 5.76
CA GLY A 348 -1.04 -8.34 4.93
C GLY A 348 0.38 -8.84 5.22
N LYS A 349 0.77 -8.96 6.50
CA LYS A 349 2.05 -9.56 6.92
C LYS A 349 2.16 -11.02 6.51
N TRP A 350 1.09 -11.77 6.67
CA TRP A 350 1.05 -13.17 6.25
C TRP A 350 1.34 -13.31 4.74
N PHE A 351 0.73 -12.47 3.90
CA PHE A 351 1.05 -12.44 2.47
C PHE A 351 2.54 -12.16 2.24
N ASN A 352 3.10 -11.15 2.92
CA ASN A 352 4.52 -10.84 2.77
C ASN A 352 5.40 -12.03 3.16
N HIS A 353 5.09 -12.71 4.28
CA HIS A 353 5.77 -13.94 4.68
C HIS A 353 5.73 -15.00 3.58
N GLN A 354 4.55 -15.27 2.97
CA GLN A 354 4.43 -16.27 1.91
C GLN A 354 5.31 -15.93 0.70
N TYR A 355 5.30 -14.67 0.25
CA TYR A 355 6.17 -14.24 -0.86
C TYR A 355 7.66 -14.26 -0.50
N LEU A 356 8.02 -13.96 0.74
CA LEU A 356 9.39 -14.12 1.25
C LEU A 356 9.84 -15.58 1.18
N GLN A 357 8.97 -16.53 1.53
CA GLN A 357 9.29 -17.96 1.45
C GLN A 357 9.58 -18.44 0.01
N LEU A 358 8.97 -17.81 -1.00
CA LEU A 358 9.20 -18.13 -2.41
C LEU A 358 10.56 -17.63 -2.93
N LYS A 359 11.18 -16.65 -2.28
CA LYS A 359 12.50 -16.13 -2.65
C LYS A 359 13.60 -17.15 -2.32
N SER A 360 14.61 -17.23 -3.17
CA SER A 360 15.79 -18.07 -2.89
C SER A 360 16.56 -17.51 -1.67
N ASN A 361 17.38 -18.33 -1.06
CA ASN A 361 18.20 -17.88 0.07
C ASN A 361 19.24 -16.86 -0.37
N GLU A 362 19.74 -16.97 -1.60
CA GLU A 362 20.69 -16.07 -2.24
C GLU A 362 20.06 -14.69 -2.47
N GLU A 363 18.83 -14.63 -3.05
CA GLU A 363 18.08 -13.38 -3.23
C GLU A 363 17.84 -12.67 -1.89
N LEU A 364 17.47 -13.43 -0.85
CA LEU A 364 17.28 -12.88 0.48
C LEU A 364 18.59 -12.43 1.12
N ALA A 365 19.68 -13.13 0.86
CA ALA A 365 21.00 -12.74 1.33
C ALA A 365 21.46 -11.41 0.69
N GLU A 366 21.26 -11.23 -0.61
CA GLU A 366 21.55 -9.98 -1.31
C GLU A 366 20.77 -8.80 -0.70
N GLN A 367 19.49 -9.01 -0.37
CA GLN A 367 18.66 -7.99 0.28
C GLN A 367 19.07 -7.72 1.73
N PHE A 368 19.55 -8.74 2.45
CA PHE A 368 19.94 -8.64 3.85
C PHE A 368 21.35 -8.07 4.05
N MET A 369 22.29 -8.26 3.11
CA MET A 369 23.69 -7.81 3.23
C MET A 369 23.83 -6.33 3.65
N PRO A 370 23.12 -5.35 3.07
CA PRO A 370 23.23 -3.95 3.50
C PRO A 370 22.78 -3.73 4.96
N ILE A 371 21.77 -4.48 5.42
CA ILE A 371 21.29 -4.43 6.80
C ILE A 371 22.36 -5.01 7.73
N LEU A 372 22.92 -6.17 7.38
CA LEU A 372 23.98 -6.85 8.11
C LEU A 372 25.21 -5.94 8.27
N ASP A 373 25.67 -5.32 7.19
CA ASP A 373 26.81 -4.40 7.18
C ASP A 373 26.58 -3.20 8.10
N THR A 374 25.40 -2.63 8.07
CA THR A 374 25.02 -1.51 8.95
C THR A 374 25.03 -1.94 10.42
N LYS A 375 24.47 -3.12 10.74
CA LYS A 375 24.42 -3.66 12.10
C LYS A 375 25.84 -3.96 12.63
N LEU A 376 26.67 -4.63 11.84
CA LEU A 376 28.05 -4.95 12.20
C LEU A 376 28.91 -3.68 12.37
N SER A 377 28.79 -2.71 11.47
CA SER A 377 29.50 -1.43 11.58
C SER A 377 29.12 -0.66 12.85
N THR A 378 27.82 -0.63 13.19
CA THR A 378 27.32 0.02 14.40
C THR A 378 27.89 -0.63 15.67
N LEU A 379 27.90 -1.96 15.73
CA LEU A 379 28.48 -2.70 16.86
C LEU A 379 29.97 -2.44 16.98
N ASN A 380 30.74 -2.49 15.90
CA ASN A 380 32.17 -2.19 15.91
C ASN A 380 32.47 -0.76 16.38
N PHE A 381 31.67 0.21 15.99
CA PHE A 381 31.79 1.60 16.45
C PHE A 381 31.51 1.72 17.95
N GLN A 382 30.44 1.12 18.46
CA GLN A 382 30.12 1.13 19.90
C GLN A 382 31.24 0.50 20.75
N LEU A 383 31.81 -0.61 20.29
CA LEU A 383 32.90 -1.30 20.97
C LEU A 383 34.21 -0.46 20.99
N SER A 384 34.49 0.28 19.93
CA SER A 384 35.66 1.18 19.88
C SER A 384 35.55 2.37 20.83
N TYR A 385 34.34 2.82 21.13
CA TYR A 385 34.09 3.96 22.05
C TYR A 385 34.09 3.57 23.52
N THR A 386 33.71 2.32 23.87
CA THR A 386 33.61 1.85 25.24
C THR A 386 34.93 1.33 25.80
N SER A 387 35.93 1.01 24.96
CA SER A 387 37.26 0.57 25.39
C SER A 387 38.20 1.75 25.59
N SER A 388 38.37 2.21 26.83
CA SER A 388 39.46 3.11 27.15
C SER A 388 40.82 2.40 26.95
N ALA A 389 41.86 3.17 26.58
CA ALA A 389 43.17 2.64 26.18
C ALA A 389 43.91 1.77 27.27
N SER A 390 43.41 1.78 28.50
CA SER A 390 43.96 1.00 29.62
C SER A 390 43.38 -0.42 29.78
N ASP A 391 42.26 -0.71 29.07
CA ASP A 391 41.48 -1.96 29.25
C ASP A 391 41.70 -2.98 28.11
N ARG A 392 42.55 -2.63 27.12
CA ARG A 392 42.80 -3.45 25.92
C ARG A 392 43.61 -4.73 26.15
N SER A 393 44.23 -4.88 27.33
CA SER A 393 45.09 -6.03 27.61
C SER A 393 44.41 -7.18 28.37
N SER A 394 43.19 -7.00 28.86
CA SER A 394 42.51 -7.98 29.72
C SER A 394 41.08 -8.36 29.30
N LYS A 395 40.47 -7.64 28.33
CA LYS A 395 39.17 -8.05 27.76
C LYS A 395 39.40 -8.72 26.43
N GLY A 396 39.01 -9.98 26.34
CA GLY A 396 39.11 -10.78 25.13
C GLY A 396 38.60 -10.00 23.93
N GLU A 397 39.37 -10.01 22.85
CA GLU A 397 38.99 -9.43 21.58
C GLU A 397 37.59 -9.93 21.20
N ILE A 398 36.62 -9.04 21.12
CA ILE A 398 35.37 -9.36 20.47
C ILE A 398 35.73 -9.53 18.99
N ARG A 399 35.87 -10.77 18.56
CA ARG A 399 36.02 -11.09 17.14
C ARG A 399 34.63 -11.08 16.56
N THR A 400 34.17 -9.92 16.07
CA THR A 400 33.41 -9.88 14.83
C THR A 400 34.25 -10.64 13.80
N PHE A 401 33.65 -11.44 12.94
CA PHE A 401 34.37 -12.07 11.84
C PHE A 401 35.42 -11.10 11.27
N ASN A 402 36.70 -11.47 11.25
CA ASN A 402 37.80 -10.63 10.75
C ASN A 402 37.68 -10.33 9.23
N SER A 403 36.64 -10.83 8.59
CA SER A 403 36.22 -10.56 7.21
C SER A 403 34.70 -10.47 7.15
N GLN A 404 34.23 -9.61 6.29
CA GLN A 404 32.79 -9.54 5.94
C GLN A 404 32.28 -10.94 5.58
N PRO A 405 31.15 -11.41 6.14
CA PRO A 405 30.62 -12.73 5.82
C PRO A 405 30.38 -12.88 4.31
N SER A 406 30.70 -14.04 3.75
CA SER A 406 30.42 -14.28 2.34
C SER A 406 28.92 -14.37 2.09
N LEU A 407 28.46 -14.01 0.88
CA LEU A 407 27.06 -14.14 0.48
C LEU A 407 26.55 -15.58 0.69
N GLU A 408 27.39 -16.58 0.40
CA GLU A 408 27.07 -17.99 0.58
C GLU A 408 26.79 -18.34 2.05
N THR A 409 27.64 -17.86 2.98
CA THR A 409 27.41 -18.05 4.42
C THR A 409 26.11 -17.38 4.88
N VAL A 410 25.84 -16.17 4.40
CA VAL A 410 24.59 -15.45 4.72
C VAL A 410 23.37 -16.20 4.17
N ALA A 411 23.44 -16.70 2.94
CA ALA A 411 22.37 -17.50 2.33
C ALA A 411 22.10 -18.81 3.11
N GLN A 412 23.17 -19.50 3.54
CA GLN A 412 23.06 -20.70 4.39
C GLN A 412 22.32 -20.37 5.70
N VAL A 413 22.72 -19.30 6.38
CA VAL A 413 22.12 -18.86 7.66
C VAL A 413 20.64 -18.47 7.48
N ILE A 414 20.31 -17.76 6.40
CA ILE A 414 18.95 -17.40 6.06
C ILE A 414 18.10 -18.65 5.82
N GLY A 415 18.61 -19.64 5.11
CA GLY A 415 17.92 -20.91 4.88
C GLY A 415 17.50 -21.65 6.16
N LEU A 416 18.22 -21.39 7.29
CA LEU A 416 17.90 -21.97 8.61
C LEU A 416 16.82 -21.19 9.38
N THR A 417 16.45 -20.00 8.94
CA THR A 417 15.67 -19.07 9.81
C THR A 417 14.58 -18.30 9.08
N LYS A 418 14.53 -18.29 7.74
CA LYS A 418 13.56 -17.49 6.96
C LYS A 418 12.10 -17.83 7.26
N ASP A 419 11.81 -19.03 7.73
CA ASP A 419 10.48 -19.47 8.16
C ASP A 419 9.93 -18.71 9.39
N ARG A 420 10.76 -17.92 10.07
CA ARG A 420 10.45 -17.23 11.33
C ARG A 420 10.25 -15.74 11.18
N VAL A 421 10.34 -15.21 9.98
CA VAL A 421 10.29 -13.77 9.74
C VAL A 421 9.24 -13.44 8.67
N ASN A 422 8.64 -12.26 8.80
CA ASN A 422 7.74 -11.71 7.80
C ASN A 422 8.46 -10.72 6.88
N PHE A 423 9.57 -10.17 7.32
CA PHE A 423 10.36 -9.15 6.62
C PHE A 423 11.84 -9.46 6.67
N VAL A 424 12.58 -9.07 5.62
CA VAL A 424 14.04 -9.22 5.57
C VAL A 424 14.72 -8.45 6.73
N SER A 425 14.16 -7.33 7.15
CA SER A 425 14.66 -6.54 8.28
C SER A 425 14.64 -7.28 9.63
N GLU A 426 13.74 -8.27 9.79
CA GLU A 426 13.61 -9.07 11.00
C GLU A 426 14.69 -10.19 11.09
N LEU A 427 15.37 -10.49 9.98
CA LEU A 427 16.39 -11.54 9.94
C LEU A 427 17.49 -11.31 10.98
N TRP A 428 17.94 -10.06 11.17
CA TRP A 428 18.98 -9.77 12.15
C TRP A 428 18.69 -10.34 13.54
N GLU A 429 17.49 -10.20 14.02
CA GLU A 429 17.09 -10.72 15.33
C GLU A 429 17.10 -12.25 15.39
N GLN A 430 16.98 -12.92 14.25
CA GLN A 430 17.01 -14.38 14.17
C GLN A 430 18.42 -14.95 13.97
N VAL A 431 19.34 -14.16 13.38
CA VAL A 431 20.64 -14.68 12.88
C VAL A 431 21.87 -14.02 13.52
N ASN A 432 21.70 -12.94 14.31
CA ASN A 432 22.80 -12.15 14.85
C ASN A 432 23.89 -12.98 15.55
N PHE A 433 23.50 -14.04 16.25
CA PHE A 433 24.42 -14.92 16.97
C PHE A 433 25.35 -15.73 16.04
N PHE A 434 25.04 -15.87 14.76
CA PHE A 434 25.97 -16.47 13.80
C PHE A 434 27.15 -15.55 13.50
N PHE A 435 26.94 -14.24 13.56
CA PHE A 435 27.92 -13.21 13.19
C PHE A 435 28.61 -12.58 14.39
N VAL A 436 27.94 -12.58 15.55
CA VAL A 436 28.44 -11.99 16.80
C VAL A 436 28.28 -12.99 17.93
N ALA A 437 29.37 -13.27 18.64
CA ALA A 437 29.31 -14.14 19.81
C ALA A 437 28.54 -13.47 20.96
N PRO A 438 27.82 -14.23 21.80
CA PRO A 438 27.07 -13.65 22.91
C PRO A 438 28.01 -13.07 23.95
N GLU A 439 27.82 -11.80 24.28
CA GLU A 439 28.50 -11.14 25.41
C GLU A 439 27.72 -11.30 26.72
N GLU A 440 26.41 -11.28 26.58
CA GLU A 440 25.43 -11.43 27.65
C GLU A 440 24.56 -12.66 27.39
N TYR A 441 24.01 -13.22 28.43
CA TYR A 441 23.18 -14.42 28.38
C TYR A 441 21.79 -14.08 28.91
N ASP A 442 20.75 -14.48 28.15
CA ASP A 442 19.35 -14.21 28.50
C ASP A 442 18.97 -14.77 29.87
N GLU A 443 18.64 -13.90 30.80
CA GLU A 443 18.33 -14.27 32.19
C GLU A 443 17.19 -15.30 32.31
N LYS A 444 16.16 -15.19 31.44
CA LYS A 444 15.02 -16.13 31.43
C LYS A 444 15.49 -17.52 30.99
N SER A 445 16.33 -17.57 29.97
CA SER A 445 16.93 -18.81 29.46
C SER A 445 17.84 -19.45 30.50
N LEU A 446 18.70 -18.66 31.14
CA LEU A 446 19.55 -19.13 32.21
C LEU A 446 18.73 -19.72 33.35
N LYS A 447 17.82 -18.98 33.92
CA LYS A 447 16.98 -19.41 35.04
C LYS A 447 16.19 -20.69 34.74
N LYS A 448 15.75 -20.86 33.50
CA LYS A 448 14.92 -22.02 33.08
C LYS A 448 15.78 -23.22 32.66
N ARG A 449 16.91 -23.00 31.99
CA ARG A 449 17.64 -24.04 31.24
C ARG A 449 19.06 -24.29 31.72
N TRP A 450 19.74 -23.32 32.34
CA TRP A 450 21.05 -23.52 32.97
C TRP A 450 20.84 -24.06 34.38
N LYS A 451 21.33 -25.28 34.67
CA LYS A 451 21.17 -25.98 35.96
C LYS A 451 22.49 -26.07 36.70
N GLU A 452 22.46 -26.45 37.96
CA GLU A 452 23.62 -26.60 38.81
C GLU A 452 24.71 -27.49 38.18
N ASP A 453 24.30 -28.58 37.51
CA ASP A 453 25.19 -29.50 36.81
C ASP A 453 25.61 -29.03 35.41
N SER A 454 25.05 -27.93 34.88
CA SER A 454 25.33 -27.47 33.50
C SER A 454 26.81 -27.16 33.25
N PRO A 455 27.56 -26.52 34.18
CA PRO A 455 29.01 -26.31 34.00
C PRO A 455 29.78 -27.60 33.85
N LYS A 456 29.45 -28.63 34.65
CA LYS A 456 30.07 -29.96 34.57
C LYS A 456 29.78 -30.62 33.21
N HIS A 457 28.52 -30.63 32.79
CA HIS A 457 28.12 -31.20 31.49
C HIS A 457 28.85 -30.52 30.33
N MET A 458 28.95 -29.21 30.37
CA MET A 458 29.63 -28.44 29.30
C MET A 458 31.14 -28.65 29.31
N THR A 459 31.77 -28.84 30.46
CA THR A 459 33.21 -29.16 30.57
C THR A 459 33.49 -30.55 29.97
N GLU A 460 32.72 -31.55 30.33
CA GLU A 460 32.87 -32.91 29.80
C GLU A 460 32.60 -32.94 28.27
N MET A 461 31.53 -32.24 27.80
CA MET A 461 31.19 -32.13 26.39
C MET A 461 32.29 -31.41 25.60
N LEU A 462 32.88 -30.34 26.16
CA LEU A 462 33.97 -29.59 25.53
C LEU A 462 35.18 -30.50 25.25
N ALA A 463 35.58 -31.34 26.23
CA ALA A 463 36.69 -32.27 26.05
C ALA A 463 36.43 -33.31 24.92
N LEU A 464 35.19 -33.78 24.79
CA LEU A 464 34.81 -34.68 23.71
C LEU A 464 34.91 -34.00 22.35
N LEU A 465 34.34 -32.77 22.25
CA LEU A 465 34.32 -31.97 21.02
C LEU A 465 35.75 -31.59 20.57
N GLU A 466 36.66 -31.28 21.51
CA GLU A 466 38.04 -30.95 21.20
C GLU A 466 38.76 -32.11 20.52
N ALA A 467 38.53 -33.34 21.00
CA ALA A 467 39.17 -34.56 20.49
C ALA A 467 38.53 -35.08 19.18
N HIS A 468 37.36 -34.61 18.82
CA HIS A 468 36.62 -35.13 17.68
C HIS A 468 36.99 -34.46 16.35
N GLU A 469 37.16 -35.27 15.29
CA GLU A 469 37.57 -34.78 13.97
C GLU A 469 36.40 -34.59 13.03
N ASP A 470 35.36 -35.45 13.10
CA ASP A 470 34.18 -35.37 12.24
C ASP A 470 33.16 -34.33 12.77
N TRP A 471 33.24 -33.12 12.23
CA TRP A 471 32.36 -31.99 12.60
C TRP A 471 31.08 -31.90 11.77
N SER A 472 30.74 -32.95 11.03
CA SER A 472 29.39 -33.03 10.41
C SER A 472 28.30 -33.12 11.48
N ALA A 473 27.10 -32.67 11.15
CA ALA A 473 25.93 -32.77 12.05
C ALA A 473 25.72 -34.23 12.54
N GLU A 474 25.92 -35.21 11.64
CA GLU A 474 25.79 -36.64 11.93
C GLU A 474 26.95 -37.11 12.83
N GLY A 475 28.19 -36.69 12.57
CA GLY A 475 29.35 -37.01 13.38
C GLY A 475 29.23 -36.50 14.82
N LEU A 476 28.76 -35.26 14.99
CA LEU A 476 28.52 -34.66 16.30
C LEU A 476 27.33 -35.32 17.03
N ASP A 477 26.27 -35.68 16.33
CA ASP A 477 25.13 -36.39 16.94
C ASP A 477 25.54 -37.79 17.41
N ASN A 478 26.28 -38.52 16.59
CA ASN A 478 26.82 -39.85 16.89
C ASN A 478 27.85 -39.84 18.04
N LEU A 479 28.51 -38.72 18.28
CA LEU A 479 29.43 -38.54 19.42
C LEU A 479 28.66 -38.22 20.72
N ILE A 480 27.78 -37.25 20.66
CA ILE A 480 27.22 -36.63 21.86
C ILE A 480 26.00 -37.38 22.40
N MET A 481 25.13 -37.92 21.54
CA MET A 481 23.92 -38.60 21.97
C MET A 481 24.22 -39.89 22.75
N PRO A 482 25.18 -40.81 22.32
CA PRO A 482 25.58 -41.96 23.10
C PRO A 482 26.24 -41.59 24.44
N TRP A 483 27.09 -40.54 24.47
CA TRP A 483 27.69 -40.04 25.71
C TRP A 483 26.63 -39.57 26.70
N ILE A 484 25.62 -38.79 26.26
CA ILE A 484 24.53 -38.37 27.13
C ILE A 484 23.79 -39.58 27.72
N ALA A 485 23.53 -40.59 26.88
CA ALA A 485 22.87 -41.84 27.32
C ALA A 485 23.73 -42.65 28.31
N GLU A 486 25.03 -42.82 28.05
CA GLU A 486 25.96 -43.52 28.94
C GLU A 486 26.06 -42.86 30.33
N LYS A 487 26.04 -41.52 30.36
CA LYS A 487 26.08 -40.75 31.60
C LYS A 487 24.71 -40.60 32.29
N GLU A 488 23.65 -41.11 31.70
CA GLU A 488 22.26 -40.95 32.16
C GLU A 488 21.85 -39.45 32.31
N TYR A 489 22.45 -38.57 31.50
CA TYR A 489 22.10 -37.16 31.50
C TYR A 489 20.79 -36.91 30.75
N GLY A 490 20.05 -35.88 31.17
CA GLY A 490 18.85 -35.47 30.43
C GLY A 490 19.22 -34.75 29.12
N VAL A 491 18.86 -35.32 27.96
CA VAL A 491 19.16 -34.75 26.63
C VAL A 491 18.81 -33.26 26.55
N GLY A 492 17.59 -32.92 26.98
CA GLY A 492 17.14 -31.52 26.95
C GLY A 492 17.91 -30.59 27.89
N ILE A 493 18.51 -31.11 28.98
CA ILE A 493 19.34 -30.31 29.91
C ILE A 493 20.66 -29.99 29.23
N VAL A 494 21.37 -31.00 28.72
CA VAL A 494 22.66 -30.85 28.07
C VAL A 494 22.56 -29.97 26.80
N MET A 495 21.64 -30.29 25.91
CA MET A 495 21.50 -29.60 24.64
C MET A 495 21.01 -28.14 24.77
N ASN A 496 20.18 -27.84 25.80
CA ASN A 496 19.83 -26.44 26.08
C ASN A 496 20.98 -25.65 26.68
N ALA A 497 21.78 -26.27 27.57
CA ALA A 497 22.96 -25.62 28.10
C ALA A 497 23.97 -25.33 27.00
N PHE A 498 24.22 -26.29 26.11
CA PHE A 498 25.08 -26.10 24.94
C PHE A 498 24.57 -24.96 24.03
N ARG A 499 23.29 -24.92 23.76
CA ARG A 499 22.67 -23.84 23.00
C ARG A 499 22.88 -22.47 23.65
N ILE A 500 22.73 -22.37 24.95
CA ILE A 500 23.00 -21.12 25.69
C ILE A 500 24.47 -20.70 25.50
N CYS A 501 25.42 -21.62 25.55
CA CYS A 501 26.82 -21.30 25.30
C CYS A 501 27.04 -20.70 23.90
N LEU A 502 26.37 -21.21 22.87
CA LEU A 502 26.59 -20.79 21.49
C LEU A 502 25.82 -19.52 21.10
N VAL A 503 24.59 -19.38 21.62
CA VAL A 503 23.61 -18.36 21.16
C VAL A 503 23.39 -17.27 22.21
N GLY A 504 23.70 -17.52 23.46
CA GLY A 504 23.36 -16.64 24.60
C GLY A 504 21.91 -16.80 25.08
N ALA A 505 21.07 -17.59 24.40
CA ALA A 505 19.66 -17.78 24.70
C ALA A 505 19.17 -19.17 24.26
N ALA A 506 17.99 -19.59 24.74
CA ALA A 506 17.37 -20.86 24.37
C ALA A 506 16.54 -20.71 23.08
N ARG A 507 17.13 -20.19 22.01
CA ARG A 507 16.50 -19.95 20.70
C ARG A 507 17.41 -20.39 19.55
N GLY A 508 16.91 -20.31 18.30
CA GLY A 508 17.68 -20.60 17.10
C GLY A 508 17.29 -21.93 16.44
N PRO A 509 17.89 -22.27 15.27
CA PRO A 509 17.63 -23.50 14.54
C PRO A 509 18.18 -24.74 15.27
N HIS A 510 18.20 -25.89 14.57
CA HIS A 510 18.77 -27.10 15.15
C HIS A 510 20.23 -26.89 15.55
N ILE A 511 20.64 -27.44 16.70
CA ILE A 511 21.94 -27.12 17.31
C ILE A 511 23.12 -27.48 16.41
N TRP A 512 23.05 -28.61 15.70
CA TRP A 512 24.12 -29.03 14.80
C TRP A 512 24.22 -28.16 13.55
N ASN A 513 23.13 -27.55 13.11
CA ASN A 513 23.19 -26.53 12.05
C ASN A 513 23.89 -25.26 12.53
N ILE A 514 23.77 -24.94 13.82
CA ILE A 514 24.52 -23.80 14.41
C ILE A 514 26.01 -24.11 14.43
N THR A 515 26.41 -25.32 14.86
CA THR A 515 27.83 -25.72 14.93
C THR A 515 28.46 -25.84 13.54
N ASP A 516 27.71 -26.28 12.53
CA ASP A 516 28.16 -26.35 11.14
C ASP A 516 28.57 -24.97 10.60
N VAL A 517 27.71 -23.95 10.82
CA VAL A 517 28.01 -22.58 10.38
C VAL A 517 29.14 -21.94 11.19
N LEU A 518 29.16 -22.13 12.51
CA LEU A 518 30.18 -21.54 13.39
C LEU A 518 31.55 -22.18 13.20
N GLY A 519 31.58 -23.44 12.83
CA GLY A 519 32.79 -24.25 12.76
C GLY A 519 33.35 -24.66 14.13
N LYS A 520 34.38 -25.54 14.11
CA LYS A 520 34.98 -26.11 15.32
C LYS A 520 35.54 -25.05 16.25
N GLU A 521 36.42 -24.19 15.75
CA GLU A 521 37.15 -23.22 16.55
C GLU A 521 36.23 -22.26 17.30
N GLU A 522 35.27 -21.68 16.59
CA GLU A 522 34.35 -20.72 17.20
C GLU A 522 33.38 -21.39 18.19
N THR A 523 32.90 -22.58 17.86
CA THR A 523 32.05 -23.38 18.76
C THR A 523 32.76 -23.63 20.10
N LEU A 524 34.00 -24.17 20.04
CA LEU A 524 34.81 -24.45 21.26
C LEU A 524 35.12 -23.17 22.05
N ARG A 525 35.43 -22.08 21.34
CA ARG A 525 35.69 -20.77 21.96
C ARG A 525 34.47 -20.28 22.76
N ARG A 526 33.28 -20.35 22.17
CA ARG A 526 32.04 -19.91 22.84
C ARG A 526 31.72 -20.74 24.07
N VAL A 527 31.90 -22.05 23.99
CA VAL A 527 31.70 -22.92 25.17
C VAL A 527 32.66 -22.56 26.31
N ARG A 528 33.96 -22.33 26.01
CA ARG A 528 34.93 -21.90 27.01
C ARG A 528 34.55 -20.56 27.65
N THR A 529 34.21 -19.57 26.84
CA THR A 529 33.75 -18.25 27.30
C THR A 529 32.52 -18.33 28.19
N ALA A 530 31.54 -19.18 27.80
CA ALA A 530 30.35 -19.39 28.62
C ALA A 530 30.68 -20.03 29.98
N LEU A 531 31.58 -21.03 30.00
CA LEU A 531 32.02 -21.64 31.25
C LEU A 531 32.72 -20.63 32.15
N GLU A 532 33.55 -19.74 31.61
CA GLU A 532 34.20 -18.68 32.39
C GLU A 532 33.21 -17.67 33.00
N LYS A 533 32.13 -17.36 32.30
CA LYS A 533 31.16 -16.35 32.74
C LYS A 533 30.00 -16.90 33.60
N LEU A 534 29.66 -18.18 33.45
CA LEU A 534 28.47 -18.80 34.04
C LEU A 534 28.80 -19.90 35.07
N ALA A 535 30.12 -20.17 35.33
CA ALA A 535 30.57 -21.15 36.32
C ALA A 535 30.36 -20.71 37.79
#